data_b6d0a4f3d6c76fd67f63badff7e4c9f3
#
_entry.id   b6d0a4f3d6c76fd67f63badff7e4c9f3
#
_cell.length_a   1.000
_cell.length_b   1.000
_cell.length_c   1.000
_cell.angle_alpha   90.00
_cell.angle_beta   90.00
_cell.angle_gamma   90.00
#
_symmetry.space_group_name_H-M   'P 1'
#
loop_
_entity.id
_entity.type
_entity.pdbx_description
1 polymer ?
#
loop_
_entity_poly.entity_id
_entity_poly.type
_entity_poly.pdbx_seq_one_letter_code
_entity_poly.pdbx_strand_id
1 'polypeptide(L)'
;MGAQNVTRVVGPGRGPGGSPLAIAISPVLTGRDAFDAMRRKILDAAPGSRLVPVSAEGIADEPVDDVEVLLRGWSLGGDALDRFVGRASKLRWVHSVSVGVESVLTPVILLRGLAITNGRGVFDQPIGEYVMTMILSTCRRLPALLELQRERTWQPIQAVELAEPTIGLVGLGGIGREVARLAAPFGPRIVAIRRRAGAADEPAGVQVLGGLEALPELLTLSDFVVLALPLTAETNCAIDDVALSNARPGSWLINVARGALVDDRALLRALRDGPLGGAILDSFREEPLPESSPFYRLPNCIVTPHTSWSSKAVLDRALDVFCDNLRRYCAGAPLNYVVDPAAGY
;
A
#
# COMPACT_ATOMS: atom_id res chain seq x y z
N MET A 1 -8.14 27.75 -6.86
CA MET A 1 -7.19 28.06 -7.95
C MET A 1 -6.01 27.12 -7.85
N GLY A 2 -5.66 26.40 -8.93
CA GLY A 2 -4.45 25.57 -9.01
C GLY A 2 -4.72 24.09 -9.18
N ALA A 3 -5.38 23.66 -10.28
CA ALA A 3 -5.12 22.36 -10.84
C ALA A 3 -3.68 22.42 -11.41
N GLN A 4 -2.70 22.06 -10.56
CA GLN A 4 -1.31 21.94 -11.01
C GLN A 4 -1.25 20.78 -11.99
N ASN A 5 -0.83 21.07 -13.20
CA ASN A 5 -0.44 20.17 -14.25
C ASN A 5 0.45 19.06 -13.68
N VAL A 6 -0.13 17.89 -13.42
CA VAL A 6 0.65 16.65 -13.41
C VAL A 6 1.20 16.56 -14.82
N THR A 7 2.47 16.96 -14.99
CA THR A 7 3.15 16.95 -16.27
C THR A 7 2.96 15.54 -16.84
N ARG A 8 2.23 15.43 -17.95
CA ARG A 8 2.03 14.13 -18.62
C ARG A 8 3.41 13.62 -19.01
N VAL A 9 3.95 12.71 -18.19
CA VAL A 9 5.23 12.07 -18.49
C VAL A 9 4.99 11.18 -19.69
N VAL A 10 5.51 11.59 -20.81
CA VAL A 10 5.41 10.90 -22.09
C VAL A 10 6.79 10.30 -22.39
N GLY A 11 6.83 9.02 -22.71
CA GLY A 11 8.05 8.37 -23.19
C GLY A 11 8.55 9.01 -24.52
N PRO A 12 9.80 8.73 -24.90
CA PRO A 12 10.41 9.36 -26.10
C PRO A 12 9.75 8.96 -27.43
N GLY A 13 8.79 8.02 -27.42
CA GLY A 13 8.23 7.46 -28.66
C GLY A 13 9.30 6.81 -29.53
N ARG A 14 9.37 5.48 -29.56
CA ARG A 14 10.36 4.76 -30.38
C ARG A 14 9.66 4.20 -31.62
N GLY A 15 9.94 4.79 -32.78
CA GLY A 15 9.51 4.22 -34.05
C GLY A 15 10.16 2.85 -34.33
N PRO A 16 9.63 2.09 -35.28
CA PRO A 16 10.26 0.85 -35.73
C PRO A 16 11.72 1.12 -36.19
N GLY A 17 12.71 0.50 -35.56
CA GLY A 17 14.14 0.66 -35.85
C GLY A 17 14.92 1.60 -34.91
N GLY A 18 14.32 2.10 -33.83
CA GLY A 18 15.03 2.83 -32.75
C GLY A 18 16.08 1.95 -32.03
N SER A 19 17.11 2.60 -31.42
CA SER A 19 18.11 1.88 -30.62
C SER A 19 17.44 1.03 -29.54
N PRO A 20 17.98 -0.16 -29.19
CA PRO A 20 17.45 -1.01 -28.13
C PRO A 20 17.31 -0.23 -26.81
N LEU A 21 16.18 -0.43 -26.13
CA LEU A 21 15.96 0.19 -24.80
C LEU A 21 16.78 -0.56 -23.76
N ALA A 22 17.56 0.14 -22.95
CA ALA A 22 18.24 -0.46 -21.80
C ALA A 22 17.38 -0.29 -20.55
N ILE A 23 17.01 -1.41 -19.94
CA ILE A 23 16.13 -1.50 -18.78
C ILE A 23 16.91 -2.12 -17.62
N ALA A 24 17.10 -1.37 -16.56
CA ALA A 24 17.65 -1.91 -15.32
C ALA A 24 16.56 -2.61 -14.51
N ILE A 25 16.92 -3.73 -13.88
CA ILE A 25 16.00 -4.52 -13.07
C ILE A 25 16.69 -4.82 -11.74
N SER A 26 16.17 -4.23 -10.65
CA SER A 26 16.59 -4.63 -9.32
C SER A 26 15.79 -5.85 -8.84
N PRO A 27 16.26 -6.58 -7.79
CA PRO A 27 15.58 -7.79 -7.36
C PRO A 27 14.12 -7.56 -7.02
N VAL A 28 13.24 -8.17 -7.80
CA VAL A 28 11.78 -8.24 -7.58
C VAL A 28 11.41 -9.66 -7.18
N LEU A 29 12.25 -10.63 -7.54
CA LEU A 29 12.03 -12.06 -7.39
C LEU A 29 13.26 -12.79 -6.89
N THR A 30 13.00 -13.87 -6.17
CA THR A 30 13.99 -14.90 -5.83
C THR A 30 13.70 -16.16 -6.65
N GLY A 31 14.73 -16.71 -7.29
CA GLY A 31 14.66 -17.93 -8.08
C GLY A 31 14.75 -17.72 -9.59
N ARG A 32 15.43 -18.66 -10.26
CA ARG A 32 15.78 -18.59 -11.68
C ARG A 32 14.55 -18.61 -12.59
N ASP A 33 13.60 -19.49 -12.32
CA ASP A 33 12.39 -19.67 -13.16
C ASP A 33 11.50 -18.41 -13.14
N ALA A 34 11.40 -17.79 -11.97
CA ALA A 34 10.65 -16.56 -11.80
C ALA A 34 11.30 -15.37 -12.52
N PHE A 35 12.64 -15.31 -12.51
CA PHE A 35 13.39 -14.30 -13.26
C PHE A 35 13.22 -14.48 -14.78
N ASP A 36 13.26 -15.72 -15.28
CA ASP A 36 13.06 -16.01 -16.69
C ASP A 36 11.64 -15.69 -17.17
N ALA A 37 10.63 -15.93 -16.34
CA ALA A 37 9.25 -15.56 -16.64
C ALA A 37 9.10 -14.01 -16.71
N MET A 38 9.65 -13.29 -15.75
CA MET A 38 9.68 -11.82 -15.74
C MET A 38 10.39 -11.29 -16.99
N ARG A 39 11.57 -11.84 -17.32
CA ARG A 39 12.34 -11.46 -18.48
C ARG A 39 11.53 -11.61 -19.78
N ARG A 40 10.84 -12.73 -19.96
CA ARG A 40 9.95 -12.94 -21.12
C ARG A 40 8.87 -11.87 -21.21
N LYS A 41 8.12 -11.62 -20.13
CA LYS A 41 7.07 -10.57 -20.09
C LYS A 41 7.61 -9.19 -20.50
N ILE A 42 8.79 -8.81 -20.00
CA ILE A 42 9.41 -7.51 -20.30
C ILE A 42 9.82 -7.43 -21.76
N LEU A 43 10.45 -8.48 -22.30
CA LEU A 43 10.88 -8.53 -23.70
C LEU A 43 9.68 -8.56 -24.66
N ASP A 44 8.56 -9.18 -24.28
CA ASP A 44 7.31 -9.12 -25.04
C ASP A 44 6.70 -7.71 -25.06
N ALA A 45 6.87 -6.96 -23.98
CA ALA A 45 6.39 -5.57 -23.89
C ALA A 45 7.29 -4.56 -24.61
N ALA A 46 8.60 -4.85 -24.70
CA ALA A 46 9.60 -4.02 -25.37
C ALA A 46 10.63 -4.92 -26.09
N PRO A 47 10.30 -5.42 -27.31
CA PRO A 47 11.17 -6.31 -28.06
C PRO A 47 12.55 -5.70 -28.33
N GLY A 48 13.59 -6.54 -28.23
CA GLY A 48 14.99 -6.13 -28.48
C GLY A 48 15.62 -5.30 -27.34
N SER A 49 14.93 -5.08 -26.23
CA SER A 49 15.50 -4.39 -25.08
C SER A 49 16.64 -5.17 -24.44
N ARG A 50 17.66 -4.44 -23.93
CA ARG A 50 18.71 -4.98 -23.08
C ARG A 50 18.30 -4.89 -21.61
N LEU A 51 18.38 -6.00 -20.90
CA LEU A 51 18.04 -6.06 -19.47
C LEU A 51 19.33 -6.08 -18.64
N VAL A 52 19.45 -5.17 -17.71
CA VAL A 52 20.62 -4.97 -16.83
C VAL A 52 20.23 -5.32 -15.39
N PRO A 53 20.67 -6.46 -14.85
CA PRO A 53 20.46 -6.78 -13.44
C PRO A 53 21.17 -5.76 -12.52
N VAL A 54 20.47 -5.34 -11.46
CA VAL A 54 21.01 -4.43 -10.44
C VAL A 54 20.80 -5.06 -9.07
N SER A 55 21.84 -5.10 -8.24
CA SER A 55 21.74 -5.66 -6.89
C SER A 55 20.95 -4.75 -5.93
N ALA A 56 20.67 -5.26 -4.72
CA ALA A 56 20.02 -4.47 -3.66
C ALA A 56 20.86 -3.27 -3.22
N GLU A 57 22.19 -3.32 -3.40
CA GLU A 57 23.14 -2.26 -3.09
C GLU A 57 23.26 -1.22 -4.22
N GLY A 58 22.50 -1.36 -5.30
CA GLY A 58 22.52 -0.45 -6.45
C GLY A 58 23.72 -0.65 -7.38
N ILE A 59 24.29 -1.87 -7.41
CA ILE A 59 25.44 -2.23 -8.22
C ILE A 59 24.99 -3.07 -9.42
N ALA A 60 25.54 -2.80 -10.59
CA ALA A 60 25.38 -3.58 -11.79
C ALA A 60 26.77 -3.97 -12.32
N ASP A 61 26.90 -5.17 -12.85
CA ASP A 61 28.15 -5.69 -13.45
C ASP A 61 28.37 -5.16 -14.88
N GLU A 62 27.32 -4.64 -15.51
CA GLU A 62 27.34 -4.06 -16.85
C GLU A 62 27.30 -2.52 -16.80
N PRO A 63 27.71 -1.83 -17.89
CA PRO A 63 27.52 -0.37 -18.03
C PRO A 63 26.06 0.02 -17.91
N VAL A 64 25.78 1.11 -17.19
CA VAL A 64 24.42 1.62 -16.89
C VAL A 64 24.17 3.03 -17.42
N ASP A 65 25.15 3.66 -18.04
CA ASP A 65 25.06 5.04 -18.55
C ASP A 65 24.00 5.22 -19.66
N ASP A 66 23.66 4.16 -20.40
CA ASP A 66 22.61 4.14 -21.42
C ASP A 66 21.25 3.67 -20.91
N VAL A 67 21.13 3.26 -19.64
CA VAL A 67 19.87 2.83 -19.04
C VAL A 67 18.87 3.98 -18.99
N GLU A 68 17.68 3.77 -19.55
CA GLU A 68 16.59 4.76 -19.55
C GLU A 68 15.47 4.44 -18.59
N VAL A 69 15.27 3.17 -18.24
CA VAL A 69 14.18 2.69 -17.37
C VAL A 69 14.73 1.84 -16.25
N LEU A 70 14.23 2.05 -15.04
CA LEU A 70 14.50 1.20 -13.89
C LEU A 70 13.19 0.55 -13.41
N LEU A 71 13.11 -0.79 -13.45
CA LEU A 71 12.16 -1.55 -12.66
C LEU A 71 12.76 -1.77 -11.27
N ARG A 72 12.24 -1.04 -10.30
CA ARG A 72 12.72 -1.04 -8.92
C ARG A 72 11.93 -2.03 -8.08
N GLY A 73 12.60 -3.06 -7.53
CA GLY A 73 12.07 -3.99 -6.54
C GLY A 73 12.10 -3.43 -5.11
N TRP A 74 11.61 -4.19 -4.14
CA TRP A 74 11.45 -3.74 -2.75
C TRP A 74 12.78 -3.43 -2.03
N SER A 75 13.84 -4.15 -2.35
CA SER A 75 15.14 -4.05 -1.66
C SER A 75 16.01 -2.86 -2.09
N LEU A 76 15.73 -2.23 -3.24
CA LEU A 76 16.51 -1.11 -3.74
C LEU A 76 15.88 0.22 -3.32
N GLY A 77 16.50 0.97 -2.41
CA GLY A 77 16.01 2.27 -1.95
C GLY A 77 17.10 3.11 -1.28
N GLY A 78 16.78 4.35 -0.91
CA GLY A 78 17.71 5.26 -0.24
C GLY A 78 19.03 5.42 -0.97
N ASP A 79 20.14 5.35 -0.23
CA ASP A 79 21.52 5.56 -0.77
C ASP A 79 21.89 4.56 -1.87
N ALA A 80 21.36 3.33 -1.84
CA ALA A 80 21.62 2.34 -2.88
C ALA A 80 20.96 2.74 -4.20
N LEU A 81 19.74 3.24 -4.14
CA LEU A 81 19.02 3.78 -5.30
C LEU A 81 19.78 5.02 -5.84
N ASP A 82 20.18 5.93 -4.97
CA ASP A 82 20.92 7.14 -5.36
C ASP A 82 22.25 6.83 -6.04
N ARG A 83 23.00 5.84 -5.55
CA ARG A 83 24.22 5.35 -6.22
C ARG A 83 23.95 4.85 -7.63
N PHE A 84 22.91 4.06 -7.82
CA PHE A 84 22.52 3.59 -9.16
C PHE A 84 22.13 4.76 -10.06
N VAL A 85 21.23 5.61 -9.58
CA VAL A 85 20.73 6.78 -10.31
C VAL A 85 21.86 7.73 -10.72
N GLY A 86 22.85 7.94 -9.84
CA GLY A 86 24.01 8.77 -10.13
C GLY A 86 24.89 8.27 -11.29
N ARG A 87 24.90 6.95 -11.55
CA ARG A 87 25.66 6.31 -12.65
C ARG A 87 24.83 6.21 -13.94
N ALA A 88 23.52 6.08 -13.85
CA ALA A 88 22.61 5.92 -14.99
C ALA A 88 22.25 7.29 -15.59
N SER A 89 23.17 7.88 -16.37
CA SER A 89 23.03 9.27 -16.86
C SER A 89 21.82 9.48 -17.76
N LYS A 90 21.38 8.46 -18.51
CA LYS A 90 20.22 8.51 -19.41
C LYS A 90 18.91 8.07 -18.76
N LEU A 91 18.91 7.73 -17.44
CA LEU A 91 17.71 7.31 -16.74
C LEU A 91 16.63 8.41 -16.81
N ARG A 92 15.42 8.05 -17.20
CA ARG A 92 14.27 8.93 -17.36
C ARG A 92 13.06 8.49 -16.53
N TRP A 93 12.91 7.19 -16.32
CA TRP A 93 11.73 6.62 -15.67
C TRP A 93 12.13 5.53 -14.65
N VAL A 94 11.58 5.65 -13.45
CA VAL A 94 11.65 4.64 -12.38
C VAL A 94 10.25 4.11 -12.13
N HIS A 95 10.05 2.80 -12.28
CA HIS A 95 8.83 2.13 -11.84
C HIS A 95 9.09 1.40 -10.53
N SER A 96 8.38 1.76 -9.47
CA SER A 96 8.41 1.04 -8.19
C SER A 96 7.33 -0.03 -8.15
N VAL A 97 7.68 -1.26 -7.83
CA VAL A 97 6.67 -2.34 -7.63
C VAL A 97 5.80 -2.11 -6.40
N SER A 98 6.23 -1.29 -5.44
CA SER A 98 5.44 -0.91 -4.26
C SER A 98 4.52 0.27 -4.54
N VAL A 99 3.45 0.44 -3.73
CA VAL A 99 2.60 1.63 -3.75
C VAL A 99 3.25 2.78 -3.01
N GLY A 100 3.81 2.51 -1.82
CA GLY A 100 4.55 3.50 -1.06
C GLY A 100 5.83 3.89 -1.77
N VAL A 101 6.13 5.18 -1.77
CA VAL A 101 7.24 5.76 -2.51
C VAL A 101 8.25 6.50 -1.62
N GLU A 102 8.11 6.37 -0.31
CA GLU A 102 8.94 7.03 0.69
C GLU A 102 10.43 6.73 0.48
N SER A 103 10.76 5.49 0.13
CA SER A 103 12.14 5.05 -0.17
C SER A 103 12.59 5.32 -1.61
N VAL A 104 11.70 5.87 -2.45
CA VAL A 104 11.97 6.21 -3.87
C VAL A 104 12.16 7.71 -4.05
N LEU A 105 11.41 8.53 -3.32
CA LEU A 105 11.46 9.99 -3.41
C LEU A 105 12.72 10.55 -2.73
N THR A 106 13.89 10.11 -3.20
CA THR A 106 15.17 10.60 -2.70
C THR A 106 15.50 11.97 -3.27
N PRO A 107 16.39 12.77 -2.61
CA PRO A 107 16.82 14.05 -3.13
C PRO A 107 17.40 13.97 -4.55
N VAL A 108 18.13 12.91 -4.87
CA VAL A 108 18.75 12.71 -6.20
C VAL A 108 17.68 12.49 -7.27
N ILE A 109 16.68 11.67 -6.99
CA ILE A 109 15.52 11.42 -7.88
C ILE A 109 14.77 12.73 -8.15
N LEU A 110 14.48 13.50 -7.09
CA LEU A 110 13.75 14.77 -7.18
C LEU A 110 14.53 15.83 -7.97
N LEU A 111 15.83 15.98 -7.71
CA LEU A 111 16.69 16.93 -8.41
C LEU A 111 16.82 16.62 -9.91
N ARG A 112 16.81 15.33 -10.29
CA ARG A 112 16.87 14.91 -11.69
C ARG A 112 15.53 15.02 -12.42
N GLY A 113 14.40 15.26 -11.72
CA GLY A 113 13.08 15.34 -12.32
C GLY A 113 12.65 14.05 -13.02
N LEU A 114 13.06 12.88 -12.48
CA LEU A 114 12.73 11.59 -13.08
C LEU A 114 11.24 11.31 -12.98
N ALA A 115 10.68 10.70 -14.03
CA ALA A 115 9.35 10.13 -13.96
C ALA A 115 9.31 8.99 -12.94
N ILE A 116 8.32 8.99 -12.06
CA ILE A 116 8.11 7.91 -11.11
C ILE A 116 6.70 7.36 -11.32
N THR A 117 6.60 6.03 -11.43
CA THR A 117 5.32 5.33 -11.38
C THR A 117 5.38 4.25 -10.32
N ASN A 118 4.23 3.84 -9.78
CA ASN A 118 4.17 2.88 -8.69
C ASN A 118 3.18 1.75 -8.95
N GLY A 119 3.17 0.77 -8.04
CA GLY A 119 2.31 -0.42 -8.09
C GLY A 119 0.86 -0.19 -7.64
N ARG A 120 0.27 1.00 -7.89
CA ARG A 120 -1.13 1.26 -7.56
C ARG A 120 -2.05 0.21 -8.20
N GLY A 121 -3.03 -0.28 -7.44
CA GLY A 121 -3.98 -1.30 -7.88
C GLY A 121 -3.50 -2.74 -7.71
N VAL A 122 -2.18 -2.97 -7.56
CA VAL A 122 -1.59 -4.32 -7.45
C VAL A 122 -2.01 -5.02 -6.16
N PHE A 123 -2.12 -4.26 -5.08
CA PHE A 123 -2.28 -4.76 -3.71
C PHE A 123 -3.71 -4.64 -3.18
N ASP A 124 -4.61 -4.01 -3.92
CA ASP A 124 -5.96 -3.68 -3.44
C ASP A 124 -6.72 -4.95 -3.04
N GLN A 125 -6.71 -5.97 -3.91
CA GLN A 125 -7.40 -7.23 -3.66
C GLN A 125 -6.85 -8.01 -2.46
N PRO A 126 -5.55 -8.34 -2.35
CA PRO A 126 -5.06 -9.11 -1.21
C PRO A 126 -5.21 -8.37 0.12
N ILE A 127 -5.02 -7.04 0.14
CA ILE A 127 -5.23 -6.25 1.34
C ILE A 127 -6.72 -6.19 1.71
N GLY A 128 -7.62 -6.04 0.73
CA GLY A 128 -9.05 -6.11 0.96
C GLY A 128 -9.49 -7.45 1.54
N GLU A 129 -9.00 -8.56 0.99
CA GLU A 129 -9.26 -9.91 1.50
C GLU A 129 -8.71 -10.11 2.92
N TYR A 130 -7.51 -9.58 3.21
CA TYR A 130 -6.92 -9.58 4.55
C TYR A 130 -7.82 -8.82 5.54
N VAL A 131 -8.22 -7.59 5.22
CA VAL A 131 -9.10 -6.77 6.07
C VAL A 131 -10.42 -7.50 6.36
N MET A 132 -11.06 -8.06 5.34
CA MET A 132 -12.29 -8.81 5.51
C MET A 132 -12.10 -10.07 6.36
N THR A 133 -10.99 -10.78 6.19
CA THR A 133 -10.63 -11.93 7.05
C THR A 133 -10.54 -11.51 8.51
N MET A 134 -9.89 -10.38 8.80
CA MET A 134 -9.72 -9.89 10.17
C MET A 134 -11.04 -9.41 10.77
N ILE A 135 -11.87 -8.69 10.01
CA ILE A 135 -13.20 -8.26 10.45
C ILE A 135 -14.09 -9.49 10.77
N LEU A 136 -14.17 -10.44 9.83
CA LEU A 136 -14.96 -11.66 10.02
C LEU A 136 -14.44 -12.50 11.19
N SER A 137 -13.12 -12.64 11.34
CA SER A 137 -12.50 -13.35 12.47
C SER A 137 -12.87 -12.70 13.80
N THR A 138 -12.90 -11.38 13.86
CA THR A 138 -13.29 -10.62 15.06
C THR A 138 -14.79 -10.79 15.34
N CYS A 139 -15.64 -10.61 14.36
CA CYS A 139 -17.09 -10.82 14.48
C CYS A 139 -17.42 -12.26 14.96
N ARG A 140 -16.72 -13.24 14.43
CA ARG A 140 -16.90 -14.68 14.80
C ARG A 140 -16.12 -15.09 16.03
N ARG A 141 -15.41 -14.18 16.71
CA ARG A 141 -14.64 -14.45 17.92
C ARG A 141 -13.57 -15.53 17.73
N LEU A 142 -13.03 -15.67 16.52
CA LEU A 142 -12.10 -16.74 16.16
C LEU A 142 -10.85 -16.79 17.08
N PRO A 143 -10.19 -15.66 17.44
CA PRO A 143 -9.06 -15.70 18.36
C PRO A 143 -9.40 -16.35 19.70
N ALA A 144 -10.54 -15.99 20.30
CA ALA A 144 -10.99 -16.55 21.56
C ALA A 144 -11.36 -18.06 21.44
N LEU A 145 -11.96 -18.47 20.32
CA LEU A 145 -12.26 -19.88 20.06
C LEU A 145 -10.98 -20.72 19.94
N LEU A 146 -9.94 -20.17 19.30
CA LEU A 146 -8.63 -20.84 19.20
C LEU A 146 -7.95 -20.96 20.56
N GLU A 147 -8.12 -20.00 21.47
CA GLU A 147 -7.62 -20.11 22.84
C GLU A 147 -8.35 -21.17 23.62
N LEU A 148 -9.70 -21.21 23.60
CA LEU A 148 -10.49 -22.29 24.18
C LEU A 148 -10.07 -23.67 23.66
N GLN A 149 -9.75 -23.78 22.37
CA GLN A 149 -9.22 -25.01 21.77
C GLN A 149 -7.87 -25.43 22.43
N ARG A 150 -6.95 -24.47 22.64
CA ARG A 150 -5.66 -24.73 23.29
C ARG A 150 -5.85 -25.19 24.73
N GLU A 151 -6.80 -24.57 25.42
CA GLU A 151 -7.18 -24.93 26.82
C GLU A 151 -8.02 -26.20 26.88
N ARG A 152 -8.40 -26.81 25.76
CA ARG A 152 -9.32 -27.97 25.68
C ARG A 152 -10.68 -27.72 26.34
N THR A 153 -11.13 -26.49 26.31
CA THR A 153 -12.39 -26.03 26.90
C THR A 153 -13.48 -26.01 25.84
N TRP A 154 -14.56 -26.79 26.05
CA TRP A 154 -15.73 -26.83 25.19
C TRP A 154 -16.76 -25.81 25.67
N GLN A 155 -16.66 -24.57 25.19
CA GLN A 155 -17.56 -23.47 25.58
C GLN A 155 -18.04 -22.68 24.36
N PRO A 156 -19.36 -22.55 24.14
CA PRO A 156 -19.87 -21.67 23.09
C PRO A 156 -19.64 -20.20 23.43
N ILE A 157 -19.29 -19.40 22.42
CA ILE A 157 -19.13 -17.94 22.52
C ILE A 157 -20.13 -17.29 21.58
N GLN A 158 -20.83 -16.26 22.06
CA GLN A 158 -21.72 -15.48 21.21
C GLN A 158 -20.92 -14.65 20.21
N ALA A 159 -21.28 -14.77 18.95
CA ALA A 159 -20.70 -14.02 17.83
C ALA A 159 -21.64 -12.89 17.38
N VAL A 160 -21.12 -12.00 16.56
CA VAL A 160 -21.85 -10.89 15.90
C VAL A 160 -21.96 -11.21 14.41
N GLU A 161 -23.06 -10.90 13.76
CA GLU A 161 -23.22 -10.98 12.31
C GLU A 161 -22.66 -9.70 11.66
N LEU A 162 -21.97 -9.83 10.53
CA LEU A 162 -21.32 -8.68 9.89
C LEU A 162 -22.31 -7.62 9.36
N ALA A 163 -23.57 -7.95 9.22
CA ALA A 163 -24.62 -6.98 8.87
C ALA A 163 -24.89 -5.93 9.97
N GLU A 164 -24.53 -6.23 11.22
CA GLU A 164 -24.84 -5.35 12.36
C GLU A 164 -23.84 -4.19 12.52
N PRO A 165 -22.48 -4.40 12.43
CA PRO A 165 -21.51 -3.35 12.66
C PRO A 165 -21.39 -2.37 11.48
N THR A 166 -20.89 -1.19 11.81
CA THR A 166 -20.47 -0.17 10.84
C THR A 166 -18.99 -0.28 10.57
N ILE A 167 -18.59 -0.31 9.28
CA ILE A 167 -17.20 -0.25 8.84
C ILE A 167 -16.87 1.18 8.44
N GLY A 168 -15.90 1.80 9.12
CA GLY A 168 -15.35 3.11 8.81
C GLY A 168 -14.06 2.97 8.00
N LEU A 169 -14.01 3.58 6.83
CA LEU A 169 -12.85 3.57 5.95
C LEU A 169 -12.15 4.92 5.98
N VAL A 170 -11.00 4.98 6.63
CA VAL A 170 -10.12 6.16 6.61
C VAL A 170 -9.27 6.08 5.35
N GLY A 171 -9.80 6.65 4.27
CA GLY A 171 -9.29 6.54 2.90
C GLY A 171 -10.14 5.65 2.00
N LEU A 172 -10.69 6.25 0.94
CA LEU A 172 -11.49 5.58 -0.08
C LEU A 172 -10.72 5.51 -1.42
N GLY A 173 -9.45 5.07 -1.34
CA GLY A 173 -8.60 4.73 -2.48
C GLY A 173 -8.87 3.30 -2.98
N GLY A 174 -7.91 2.68 -3.69
CA GLY A 174 -8.06 1.32 -4.20
C GLY A 174 -8.40 0.29 -3.10
N ILE A 175 -7.63 0.28 -2.00
CA ILE A 175 -7.84 -0.63 -0.86
C ILE A 175 -9.21 -0.38 -0.21
N GLY A 176 -9.56 0.88 0.12
CA GLY A 176 -10.84 1.19 0.76
C GLY A 176 -12.03 0.81 -0.10
N ARG A 177 -11.95 1.01 -1.42
CA ARG A 177 -12.98 0.57 -2.39
C ARG A 177 -13.11 -0.95 -2.44
N GLU A 178 -11.98 -1.65 -2.41
CA GLU A 178 -11.99 -3.11 -2.43
C GLU A 178 -12.58 -3.69 -1.15
N VAL A 179 -12.26 -3.13 0.02
CA VAL A 179 -12.91 -3.49 1.29
C VAL A 179 -14.42 -3.24 1.20
N ALA A 180 -14.86 -2.08 0.70
CA ALA A 180 -16.27 -1.77 0.53
C ALA A 180 -16.98 -2.77 -0.41
N ARG A 181 -16.32 -3.11 -1.54
CA ARG A 181 -16.85 -4.10 -2.51
C ARG A 181 -17.01 -5.49 -1.90
N LEU A 182 -15.98 -5.94 -1.14
CA LEU A 182 -15.99 -7.27 -0.50
C LEU A 182 -16.96 -7.33 0.68
N ALA A 183 -17.17 -6.24 1.41
CA ALA A 183 -18.07 -6.17 2.55
C ALA A 183 -19.55 -6.07 2.10
N ALA A 184 -19.84 -5.46 0.96
CA ALA A 184 -21.21 -5.17 0.50
C ALA A 184 -22.17 -6.38 0.54
N PRO A 185 -21.78 -7.61 0.13
CA PRO A 185 -22.68 -8.77 0.18
C PRO A 185 -23.10 -9.18 1.60
N PHE A 186 -22.38 -8.77 2.63
CA PHE A 186 -22.70 -9.05 4.04
C PHE A 186 -23.66 -8.04 4.64
N GLY A 187 -23.84 -6.87 4.02
CA GLY A 187 -24.82 -5.85 4.40
C GLY A 187 -24.44 -4.89 5.52
N PRO A 188 -23.15 -4.71 5.95
CA PRO A 188 -22.80 -3.72 6.95
C PRO A 188 -23.04 -2.30 6.41
N ARG A 189 -23.28 -1.36 7.33
CA ARG A 189 -23.17 0.06 7.00
C ARG A 189 -21.70 0.40 6.76
N ILE A 190 -21.41 1.12 5.66
CA ILE A 190 -20.05 1.56 5.33
C ILE A 190 -20.02 3.09 5.29
N VAL A 191 -19.16 3.69 6.11
CA VAL A 191 -18.86 5.12 6.11
C VAL A 191 -17.40 5.33 5.72
N ALA A 192 -17.11 6.41 5.01
CA ALA A 192 -15.75 6.66 4.55
C ALA A 192 -15.39 8.14 4.61
N ILE A 193 -14.10 8.43 4.75
CA ILE A 193 -13.54 9.75 4.49
C ILE A 193 -12.56 9.68 3.32
N ARG A 194 -12.54 10.73 2.50
CA ARG A 194 -11.62 10.90 1.39
C ARG A 194 -11.36 12.37 1.13
N ARG A 195 -10.18 12.71 0.66
CA ARG A 195 -9.76 14.11 0.43
C ARG A 195 -10.72 14.92 -0.46
N ARG A 196 -11.38 14.28 -1.43
CA ARG A 196 -12.35 14.91 -2.33
C ARG A 196 -13.66 14.15 -2.27
N ALA A 197 -14.57 14.59 -1.42
CA ALA A 197 -15.93 14.07 -1.35
C ALA A 197 -16.76 14.51 -2.58
N GLY A 198 -17.83 13.78 -2.89
CA GLY A 198 -18.73 14.10 -4.01
C GLY A 198 -18.17 13.77 -5.40
N ALA A 199 -17.10 12.98 -5.50
CA ALA A 199 -16.59 12.56 -6.79
C ALA A 199 -17.51 11.51 -7.43
N ALA A 200 -17.68 11.59 -8.76
CA ALA A 200 -18.57 10.71 -9.54
C ALA A 200 -18.23 9.20 -9.45
N ASP A 201 -17.07 8.88 -8.89
CA ASP A 201 -16.57 7.51 -8.75
C ASP A 201 -16.77 6.89 -7.35
N GLU A 202 -17.63 7.47 -6.51
CA GLU A 202 -17.93 6.92 -5.19
C GLU A 202 -18.69 5.59 -5.30
N PRO A 203 -18.26 4.55 -4.54
CA PRO A 203 -18.93 3.25 -4.59
C PRO A 203 -20.39 3.36 -4.07
N ALA A 204 -21.30 2.68 -4.74
CA ALA A 204 -22.68 2.59 -4.28
C ALA A 204 -22.77 1.96 -2.88
N GLY A 205 -23.61 2.52 -2.01
CA GLY A 205 -23.80 2.01 -0.64
C GLY A 205 -22.74 2.48 0.37
N VAL A 206 -21.79 3.31 -0.03
CA VAL A 206 -20.81 3.93 0.87
C VAL A 206 -21.23 5.37 1.16
N GLN A 207 -21.39 5.70 2.44
CA GLN A 207 -21.62 7.08 2.89
C GLN A 207 -20.27 7.80 3.03
N VAL A 208 -20.00 8.79 2.18
CA VAL A 208 -18.79 9.62 2.28
C VAL A 208 -19.09 10.85 3.14
N LEU A 209 -18.34 11.00 4.24
CA LEU A 209 -18.55 12.07 5.24
C LEU A 209 -17.78 13.36 4.88
N GLY A 210 -16.63 13.25 4.21
CA GLY A 210 -15.76 14.39 3.90
C GLY A 210 -14.30 13.99 3.83
N GLY A 211 -13.40 14.94 4.14
CA GLY A 211 -11.96 14.75 4.27
C GLY A 211 -11.54 14.33 5.69
N LEU A 212 -10.28 14.60 6.02
CA LEU A 212 -9.71 14.21 7.33
C LEU A 212 -10.38 14.93 8.52
N GLU A 213 -10.96 16.09 8.28
CA GLU A 213 -11.74 16.86 9.28
C GLU A 213 -12.97 16.08 9.79
N ALA A 214 -13.50 15.13 9.02
CA ALA A 214 -14.61 14.28 9.41
C ALA A 214 -14.15 12.99 10.16
N LEU A 215 -12.87 12.85 10.47
CA LEU A 215 -12.34 11.68 11.19
C LEU A 215 -13.02 11.47 12.56
N PRO A 216 -13.27 12.49 13.41
CA PRO A 216 -13.97 12.28 14.68
C PRO A 216 -15.37 11.70 14.50
N GLU A 217 -16.11 12.16 13.50
CA GLU A 217 -17.44 11.62 13.18
C GLU A 217 -17.36 10.16 12.73
N LEU A 218 -16.42 9.84 11.82
CA LEU A 218 -16.20 8.46 11.38
C LEU A 218 -15.88 7.54 12.55
N LEU A 219 -15.00 7.94 13.48
CA LEU A 219 -14.62 7.16 14.66
C LEU A 219 -15.81 6.90 15.59
N THR A 220 -16.68 7.88 15.78
CA THR A 220 -17.88 7.75 16.60
C THR A 220 -18.90 6.76 15.99
N LEU A 221 -19.00 6.72 14.67
CA LEU A 221 -19.97 5.88 13.97
C LEU A 221 -19.52 4.42 13.77
N SER A 222 -18.22 4.15 13.86
CA SER A 222 -17.65 2.91 13.37
C SER A 222 -17.35 1.88 14.46
N ASP A 223 -17.72 0.64 14.21
CA ASP A 223 -17.31 -0.53 15.01
C ASP A 223 -15.95 -1.08 14.55
N PHE A 224 -15.66 -0.97 13.26
CA PHE A 224 -14.35 -1.27 12.68
C PHE A 224 -13.84 -0.05 11.93
N VAL A 225 -12.65 0.43 12.28
CA VAL A 225 -11.98 1.57 11.64
C VAL A 225 -10.79 1.05 10.85
N VAL A 226 -10.83 1.13 9.53
CA VAL A 226 -9.79 0.64 8.62
C VAL A 226 -8.97 1.81 8.09
N LEU A 227 -7.67 1.83 8.37
CA LEU A 227 -6.75 2.82 7.83
C LEU A 227 -6.23 2.35 6.46
N ALA A 228 -6.61 3.07 5.40
CA ALA A 228 -6.27 2.79 4.01
C ALA A 228 -5.89 4.07 3.25
N LEU A 229 -5.15 4.98 3.90
CA LEU A 229 -4.70 6.26 3.36
C LEU A 229 -3.16 6.32 3.30
N PRO A 230 -2.58 7.15 2.43
CA PRO A 230 -1.13 7.32 2.36
C PRO A 230 -0.60 8.08 3.59
N LEU A 231 0.66 7.82 3.92
CA LEU A 231 1.40 8.63 4.89
C LEU A 231 1.87 9.92 4.22
N THR A 232 1.47 11.04 4.78
CA THR A 232 1.88 12.40 4.39
C THR A 232 2.15 13.22 5.64
N ALA A 233 2.66 14.45 5.50
CA ALA A 233 2.81 15.34 6.64
C ALA A 233 1.48 15.61 7.36
N GLU A 234 0.35 15.66 6.62
CA GLU A 234 -0.99 15.88 7.15
C GLU A 234 -1.56 14.65 7.88
N THR A 235 -1.23 13.44 7.40
CA THR A 235 -1.78 12.19 7.94
C THR A 235 -0.88 11.53 8.98
N ASN A 236 0.34 12.00 9.17
CA ASN A 236 1.25 11.52 10.21
C ASN A 236 0.63 11.74 11.59
N CYS A 237 0.52 10.68 12.41
CA CYS A 237 -0.16 10.68 13.70
C CYS A 237 -1.61 11.19 13.64
N ALA A 238 -2.32 11.01 12.52
CA ALA A 238 -3.74 11.39 12.45
C ALA A 238 -4.62 10.63 13.45
N ILE A 239 -4.17 9.45 13.87
CA ILE A 239 -4.81 8.66 14.93
C ILE A 239 -4.01 8.86 16.22
N ASP A 240 -4.27 9.96 16.89
CA ASP A 240 -3.69 10.37 18.17
C ASP A 240 -4.67 10.20 19.34
N ASP A 241 -4.33 10.70 20.53
CA ASP A 241 -5.20 10.64 21.70
C ASP A 241 -6.55 11.34 21.48
N VAL A 242 -6.54 12.48 20.78
CA VAL A 242 -7.76 13.26 20.53
C VAL A 242 -8.68 12.49 19.59
N ALA A 243 -8.11 11.93 18.52
CA ALA A 243 -8.84 11.09 17.58
C ALA A 243 -9.42 9.85 18.31
N LEU A 244 -8.58 9.11 19.04
CA LEU A 244 -8.99 7.89 19.73
C LEU A 244 -10.01 8.14 20.85
N SER A 245 -10.05 9.33 21.46
CA SER A 245 -11.09 9.70 22.44
C SER A 245 -12.50 9.75 21.83
N ASN A 246 -12.61 9.91 20.51
CA ASN A 246 -13.88 9.86 19.77
C ASN A 246 -14.24 8.44 19.31
N ALA A 247 -13.38 7.45 19.55
CA ALA A 247 -13.66 6.09 19.11
C ALA A 247 -14.87 5.51 19.86
N ARG A 248 -15.74 4.84 19.10
CA ARG A 248 -16.90 4.15 19.68
C ARG A 248 -16.42 3.08 20.67
N PRO A 249 -17.01 3.01 21.90
CA PRO A 249 -16.64 1.99 22.87
C PRO A 249 -16.76 0.57 22.31
N GLY A 250 -15.67 -0.22 22.42
CA GLY A 250 -15.58 -1.57 21.89
C GLY A 250 -15.18 -1.68 20.42
N SER A 251 -14.94 -0.56 19.72
CA SER A 251 -14.52 -0.55 18.33
C SER A 251 -13.11 -1.11 18.12
N TRP A 252 -12.82 -1.54 16.91
CA TRP A 252 -11.54 -2.11 16.49
C TRP A 252 -10.83 -1.22 15.48
N LEU A 253 -9.54 -0.96 15.68
CA LEU A 253 -8.68 -0.27 14.73
C LEU A 253 -7.92 -1.27 13.87
N ILE A 254 -7.98 -1.15 12.54
CA ILE A 254 -7.28 -2.02 11.59
C ILE A 254 -6.32 -1.15 10.77
N ASN A 255 -5.00 -1.35 10.95
CA ASN A 255 -4.00 -0.59 10.21
C ASN A 255 -3.28 -1.49 9.19
N VAL A 256 -3.65 -1.35 7.93
CA VAL A 256 -3.02 -1.99 6.75
C VAL A 256 -2.29 -0.99 5.87
N ALA A 257 -2.08 0.23 6.36
CA ALA A 257 -1.45 1.31 5.61
C ALA A 257 0.00 1.55 6.08
N ARG A 258 0.20 2.45 7.05
CA ARG A 258 1.52 2.77 7.61
C ARG A 258 1.44 2.94 9.12
N GLY A 259 2.44 2.44 9.85
CA GLY A 259 2.51 2.57 11.30
C GLY A 259 2.49 4.02 11.77
N ALA A 260 3.16 4.90 11.05
CA ALA A 260 3.26 6.31 11.40
C ALA A 260 1.94 7.13 11.31
N LEU A 261 0.87 6.54 10.79
CA LEU A 261 -0.47 7.14 10.86
C LEU A 261 -1.03 7.18 12.29
N VAL A 262 -0.50 6.32 13.17
CA VAL A 262 -0.98 6.14 14.53
C VAL A 262 0.10 6.58 15.52
N ASP A 263 -0.30 7.27 16.57
CA ASP A 263 0.55 7.46 17.75
C ASP A 263 0.50 6.18 18.60
N ASP A 264 1.65 5.47 18.67
CA ASP A 264 1.75 4.20 19.37
C ASP A 264 1.40 4.31 20.86
N ARG A 265 1.76 5.44 21.51
CA ARG A 265 1.48 5.65 22.94
C ARG A 265 -0.01 5.89 23.17
N ALA A 266 -0.64 6.64 22.29
CA ALA A 266 -2.08 6.88 22.33
C ALA A 266 -2.85 5.56 22.11
N LEU A 267 -2.43 4.77 21.12
CA LEU A 267 -3.04 3.47 20.82
C LEU A 267 -2.90 2.50 22.01
N LEU A 268 -1.72 2.43 22.64
CA LEU A 268 -1.50 1.58 23.82
C LEU A 268 -2.42 1.97 25.00
N ARG A 269 -2.65 3.27 25.24
CA ARG A 269 -3.61 3.73 26.25
C ARG A 269 -5.04 3.35 25.87
N ALA A 270 -5.42 3.59 24.62
CA ALA A 270 -6.77 3.29 24.13
C ALA A 270 -7.10 1.78 24.20
N LEU A 271 -6.10 0.90 24.01
CA LEU A 271 -6.27 -0.54 24.10
C LEU A 271 -6.31 -1.07 25.54
N ARG A 272 -5.64 -0.42 26.50
CA ARG A 272 -5.58 -0.86 27.90
C ARG A 272 -6.74 -0.35 28.72
N ASP A 273 -6.96 0.95 28.63
CA ASP A 273 -7.83 1.68 29.55
C ASP A 273 -8.86 2.57 28.83
N GLY A 274 -8.80 2.58 27.50
CA GLY A 274 -9.60 3.47 26.66
C GLY A 274 -10.77 2.76 25.95
N PRO A 275 -11.32 3.39 24.91
CA PRO A 275 -12.56 2.95 24.27
C PRO A 275 -12.38 1.74 23.33
N LEU A 276 -11.15 1.42 22.88
CA LEU A 276 -10.96 0.40 21.88
C LEU A 276 -11.16 -1.03 22.44
N GLY A 277 -11.99 -1.81 21.76
CA GLY A 277 -12.11 -3.24 22.00
C GLY A 277 -10.88 -4.02 21.54
N GLY A 278 -10.17 -3.53 20.52
CA GLY A 278 -8.93 -4.12 20.04
C GLY A 278 -8.30 -3.40 18.86
N ALA A 279 -7.16 -3.91 18.42
CA ALA A 279 -6.50 -3.48 17.20
C ALA A 279 -5.95 -4.66 16.38
N ILE A 280 -5.85 -4.45 15.07
CA ILE A 280 -5.22 -5.35 14.11
C ILE A 280 -4.19 -4.52 13.37
N LEU A 281 -2.92 -4.83 13.58
CA LEU A 281 -1.81 -4.03 13.12
C LEU A 281 -0.94 -4.87 12.19
N ASP A 282 -0.90 -4.49 10.91
CA ASP A 282 -0.03 -5.10 9.91
C ASP A 282 1.20 -4.23 9.61
N SER A 283 1.19 -2.96 10.02
CA SER A 283 2.31 -2.03 9.82
C SER A 283 2.64 -1.26 11.09
N PHE A 284 3.94 -0.99 11.30
CA PHE A 284 4.48 -0.35 12.50
C PHE A 284 5.42 0.80 12.16
N ARG A 285 5.70 1.68 13.14
CA ARG A 285 6.68 2.77 12.97
C ARG A 285 8.09 2.25 12.78
N GLU A 286 8.41 1.19 13.50
CA GLU A 286 9.69 0.48 13.41
C GLU A 286 9.42 -0.93 12.88
N GLU A 287 10.05 -1.27 11.77
CA GLU A 287 9.93 -2.58 11.13
C GLU A 287 11.33 -3.12 10.80
N PRO A 288 11.65 -4.35 11.22
CA PRO A 288 10.80 -5.31 11.97
C PRO A 288 10.40 -4.81 13.35
N LEU A 289 9.16 -5.13 13.78
CA LEU A 289 8.68 -4.79 15.11
C LEU A 289 9.58 -5.45 16.18
N PRO A 290 10.20 -4.68 17.11
CA PRO A 290 11.07 -5.25 18.14
C PRO A 290 10.36 -6.28 19.01
N GLU A 291 11.04 -7.35 19.40
CA GLU A 291 10.52 -8.41 20.28
C GLU A 291 10.02 -7.87 21.64
N SER A 292 10.60 -6.77 22.11
CA SER A 292 10.21 -6.09 23.35
C SER A 292 8.92 -5.29 23.22
N SER A 293 8.37 -5.15 22.01
CA SER A 293 7.19 -4.33 21.76
C SER A 293 6.00 -4.76 22.61
N PRO A 294 5.33 -3.80 23.29
CA PRO A 294 4.17 -4.10 24.12
C PRO A 294 2.97 -4.63 23.32
N PHE A 295 2.88 -4.36 22.03
CA PHE A 295 1.78 -4.84 21.17
C PHE A 295 1.68 -6.36 21.14
N TYR A 296 2.79 -7.10 21.21
CA TYR A 296 2.77 -8.56 21.27
C TYR A 296 2.11 -9.15 22.51
N ARG A 297 1.99 -8.36 23.60
CA ARG A 297 1.50 -8.83 24.90
C ARG A 297 0.05 -8.42 25.17
N LEU A 298 -0.55 -7.61 24.33
CA LEU A 298 -1.93 -7.18 24.48
C LEU A 298 -2.88 -8.27 23.97
N PRO A 299 -3.82 -8.76 24.81
CA PRO A 299 -4.73 -9.85 24.44
C PRO A 299 -5.75 -9.42 23.35
N ASN A 300 -5.96 -8.12 23.21
CA ASN A 300 -6.84 -7.50 22.22
C ASN A 300 -6.08 -6.84 21.06
N CYS A 301 -4.83 -7.25 20.82
CA CYS A 301 -4.04 -6.78 19.69
C CYS A 301 -3.59 -7.96 18.82
N ILE A 302 -3.95 -7.95 17.55
CA ILE A 302 -3.45 -8.90 16.55
C ILE A 302 -2.34 -8.21 15.79
N VAL A 303 -1.14 -8.82 15.81
CA VAL A 303 0.06 -8.34 15.12
C VAL A 303 0.38 -9.25 13.96
N THR A 304 0.58 -8.67 12.76
CA THR A 304 1.09 -9.39 11.59
C THR A 304 2.28 -8.65 10.97
N PRO A 305 3.25 -9.36 10.37
CA PRO A 305 4.53 -8.79 9.97
C PRO A 305 4.48 -8.16 8.57
N HIS A 306 3.67 -7.10 8.40
CA HIS A 306 3.47 -6.36 7.15
C HIS A 306 3.24 -7.29 5.95
N THR A 307 2.26 -8.18 6.10
CA THR A 307 1.99 -9.29 5.17
C THR A 307 0.61 -9.23 4.51
N SER A 308 -0.21 -8.23 4.84
CA SER A 308 -1.57 -8.06 4.28
C SER A 308 -1.59 -8.05 2.74
N TRP A 309 -0.51 -7.60 2.12
CA TRP A 309 -0.31 -7.56 0.68
C TRP A 309 0.04 -8.92 0.05
N SER A 310 0.48 -9.89 0.85
CA SER A 310 1.12 -11.12 0.36
C SER A 310 0.14 -12.02 -0.36
N SER A 311 0.40 -12.29 -1.63
CA SER A 311 -0.33 -13.24 -2.46
C SER A 311 0.56 -13.71 -3.62
N LYS A 312 0.36 -14.95 -4.08
CA LYS A 312 1.10 -15.50 -5.23
C LYS A 312 0.89 -14.68 -6.51
N ALA A 313 -0.26 -14.02 -6.66
CA ALA A 313 -0.60 -13.24 -7.84
C ALA A 313 -0.08 -11.79 -7.82
N VAL A 314 0.42 -11.29 -6.69
CA VAL A 314 0.88 -9.89 -6.56
C VAL A 314 1.96 -9.56 -7.55
N LEU A 315 2.91 -10.48 -7.72
CA LEU A 315 4.05 -10.25 -8.58
C LEU A 315 3.66 -10.18 -10.06
N ASP A 316 2.80 -11.09 -10.49
CA ASP A 316 2.30 -11.07 -11.87
C ASP A 316 1.54 -9.77 -12.16
N ARG A 317 0.69 -9.32 -11.22
CA ARG A 317 0.01 -8.03 -11.33
C ARG A 317 0.98 -6.85 -11.38
N ALA A 318 2.03 -6.86 -10.54
CA ALA A 318 3.04 -5.80 -10.55
C ALA A 318 3.79 -5.73 -11.88
N LEU A 319 4.14 -6.89 -12.45
CA LEU A 319 4.76 -6.97 -13.76
C LEU A 319 3.81 -6.54 -14.89
N ASP A 320 2.52 -6.87 -14.80
CA ASP A 320 1.53 -6.43 -15.79
C ASP A 320 1.39 -4.92 -15.82
N VAL A 321 1.34 -4.26 -14.63
CA VAL A 321 1.33 -2.80 -14.51
C VAL A 321 2.61 -2.18 -15.09
N PHE A 322 3.77 -2.74 -14.79
CA PHE A 322 5.04 -2.28 -15.37
C PHE A 322 5.06 -2.46 -16.89
N CYS A 323 4.68 -3.62 -17.39
CA CYS A 323 4.70 -3.92 -18.83
C CYS A 323 3.68 -3.05 -19.61
N ASP A 324 2.51 -2.73 -19.04
CA ASP A 324 1.59 -1.77 -19.65
C ASP A 324 2.24 -0.38 -19.78
N ASN A 325 2.85 0.11 -18.71
CA ASN A 325 3.59 1.36 -18.75
C ASN A 325 4.81 1.32 -19.68
N LEU A 326 5.48 0.17 -19.80
CA LEU A 326 6.61 0.00 -20.71
C LEU A 326 6.16 0.12 -22.18
N ARG A 327 5.03 -0.49 -22.54
CA ARG A 327 4.43 -0.32 -23.88
C ARG A 327 4.09 1.13 -24.15
N ARG A 328 3.49 1.82 -23.16
CA ARG A 328 3.17 3.26 -23.25
C ARG A 328 4.44 4.10 -23.41
N TYR A 329 5.49 3.80 -22.66
CA TYR A 329 6.78 4.50 -22.76
C TYR A 329 7.37 4.35 -24.16
N CYS A 330 7.40 3.14 -24.71
CA CYS A 330 7.88 2.90 -26.06
C CYS A 330 7.03 3.57 -27.14
N ALA A 331 5.71 3.65 -26.92
CA ALA A 331 4.78 4.29 -27.84
C ALA A 331 4.74 5.84 -27.73
N GLY A 332 5.47 6.43 -26.79
CA GLY A 332 5.37 7.88 -26.53
C GLY A 332 4.00 8.30 -25.95
N ALA A 333 3.31 7.38 -25.28
CA ALA A 333 2.04 7.64 -24.64
C ALA A 333 2.22 8.01 -23.15
N PRO A 334 1.24 8.71 -22.53
CA PRO A 334 1.27 9.02 -21.12
C PRO A 334 1.34 7.77 -20.24
N LEU A 335 2.20 7.78 -19.22
CA LEU A 335 2.30 6.70 -18.24
C LEU A 335 1.11 6.72 -17.27
N ASN A 336 0.70 5.54 -16.83
CA ASN A 336 -0.28 5.36 -15.76
C ASN A 336 0.40 5.41 -14.38
N TYR A 337 -0.35 5.79 -13.35
CA TYR A 337 0.10 5.77 -11.95
C TYR A 337 1.36 6.59 -11.70
N VAL A 338 1.46 7.72 -12.37
CA VAL A 338 2.53 8.69 -12.12
C VAL A 338 2.38 9.25 -10.72
N VAL A 339 3.47 9.21 -9.96
CA VAL A 339 3.55 9.76 -8.61
C VAL A 339 3.68 11.28 -8.70
N ASP A 340 2.90 11.98 -7.89
CA ASP A 340 3.11 13.40 -7.63
C ASP A 340 4.09 13.55 -6.46
N PRO A 341 5.35 13.97 -6.70
CA PRO A 341 6.34 14.10 -5.62
C PRO A 341 5.94 15.10 -4.53
N ALA A 342 5.16 16.13 -4.89
CA ALA A 342 4.70 17.14 -3.92
C ALA A 342 3.59 16.58 -3.01
N ALA A 343 2.77 15.68 -3.53
CA ALA A 343 1.74 15.01 -2.75
C ALA A 343 2.29 13.78 -1.98
N GLY A 344 3.45 13.24 -2.38
CA GLY A 344 4.08 12.08 -1.76
C GLY A 344 3.46 10.73 -2.18
N TYR A 345 2.62 10.68 -3.22
CA TYR A 345 1.96 9.44 -3.69
C TYR A 345 1.42 9.56 -5.11
#